data_cb3d9e150d6b1abc787e61ba400b7e70
#
_entry.id   cb3d9e150d6b1abc787e61ba400b7e70
#
_cell.length_a   1.000
_cell.length_b   1.000
_cell.length_c   1.000
_cell.angle_alpha   90.00
_cell.angle_beta   90.00
_cell.angle_gamma   90.00
#
_symmetry.space_group_name_H-M   'P 1'
#
loop_
_entity.id
_entity.type
_entity.pdbx_description
1 polymer ?
#
loop_
_entity_poly.entity_id
_entity_poly.type
_entity_poly.pdbx_seq_one_letter_code
_entity_poly.pdbx_strand_id
1 'polypeptide(L)'
;VTNGVAIDGDFVGDILLVGPGAGAHATASAVAADIADVVRGGGMAPFVTPAAQLKPYQRAQLRRHQGAYYLRLSVYDRPGAMAAIAKRMAEQNVSLESIVQRRSNPDVPGMPTVQPASEIDTGKPANVVLITHMTNEQAIREALAAIEADGQIAAQPQVIRIEQL
;
A
#
# COMPACT_ATOMS: atom_id res chain seq x y z
N VAL A 1 4.57 18.75 0.61
CA VAL A 1 4.41 17.30 0.80
C VAL A 1 5.15 16.92 2.07
N THR A 2 4.43 16.34 3.03
CA THR A 2 5.00 15.85 4.29
C THR A 2 5.29 14.37 4.14
N ASN A 3 6.48 13.95 4.56
CA ASN A 3 6.89 12.55 4.64
C ASN A 3 7.08 12.14 6.09
N GLY A 4 6.95 10.85 6.35
CA GLY A 4 7.21 10.27 7.66
C GLY A 4 8.04 9.00 7.52
N VAL A 5 8.91 8.76 8.51
CA VAL A 5 9.63 7.50 8.68
C VAL A 5 9.28 6.96 10.05
N ALA A 6 8.60 5.81 10.07
CA ALA A 6 8.31 5.09 11.28
C ALA A 6 9.38 4.00 11.49
N ILE A 7 9.91 3.90 12.68
CA ILE A 7 10.94 2.95 13.09
C ILE A 7 10.42 2.23 14.34
N ASP A 8 10.33 0.91 14.28
CA ASP A 8 10.08 0.06 15.43
C ASP A 8 11.42 -0.57 15.84
N GLY A 9 11.92 -0.20 17.01
CA GLY A 9 13.24 -0.60 17.47
C GLY A 9 13.20 -1.38 18.77
N ASP A 10 13.98 -2.46 18.84
CA ASP A 10 14.02 -3.41 19.96
C ASP A 10 14.15 -2.75 21.35
N PHE A 11 15.00 -1.72 21.44
CA PHE A 11 15.30 -1.05 22.70
C PHE A 11 14.70 0.35 22.81
N VAL A 12 14.58 1.05 21.67
CA VAL A 12 14.11 2.43 21.66
C VAL A 12 12.58 2.53 21.55
N GLY A 13 11.92 1.43 21.13
CA GLY A 13 10.49 1.42 20.83
C GLY A 13 10.16 2.16 19.54
N ASP A 14 8.94 2.68 19.46
CA ASP A 14 8.43 3.35 18.27
C ASP A 14 8.94 4.78 18.17
N ILE A 15 9.51 5.11 17.03
CA ILE A 15 9.94 6.45 16.66
C ILE A 15 9.25 6.86 15.37
N LEU A 16 8.65 8.05 15.35
CA LEU A 16 8.09 8.67 14.15
C LEU A 16 8.80 9.99 13.86
N LEU A 17 9.49 10.04 12.72
CA LEU A 17 10.11 11.26 12.20
C LEU A 17 9.23 11.81 11.08
N VAL A 18 8.78 13.06 11.23
CA VAL A 18 7.89 13.71 10.25
C VAL A 18 8.49 15.03 9.79
N GLY A 19 8.50 15.26 8.49
CA GLY A 19 9.03 16.51 7.95
C GLY A 19 8.77 16.70 6.45
N PRO A 20 9.13 17.88 5.90
CA PRO A 20 9.05 18.12 4.47
C PRO A 20 10.07 17.24 3.73
N GLY A 21 9.58 16.36 2.86
CA GLY A 21 10.44 15.44 2.08
C GLY A 21 10.81 15.94 0.69
N ALA A 22 10.24 17.09 0.26
CA ALA A 22 10.50 17.67 -1.05
C ALA A 22 10.36 19.21 -0.99
N GLY A 23 10.96 19.86 -1.99
CA GLY A 23 10.94 21.30 -2.15
C GLY A 23 12.32 21.92 -2.06
N ALA A 24 12.51 23.09 -2.71
CA ALA A 24 13.81 23.73 -2.85
C ALA A 24 14.52 23.99 -1.52
N HIS A 25 13.80 24.48 -0.52
CA HIS A 25 14.39 24.81 0.78
C HIS A 25 14.80 23.56 1.58
N ALA A 26 13.95 22.51 1.60
CA ALA A 26 14.27 21.27 2.30
C ALA A 26 15.50 20.59 1.69
N THR A 27 15.54 20.50 0.37
CA THR A 27 16.67 19.92 -0.36
C THR A 27 17.94 20.74 -0.19
N ALA A 28 17.89 22.07 -0.32
CA ALA A 28 19.04 22.93 -0.15
C ALA A 28 19.59 22.86 1.29
N SER A 29 18.74 22.79 2.30
CA SER A 29 19.15 22.64 3.69
C SER A 29 19.90 21.33 3.92
N ALA A 30 19.40 20.21 3.39
CA ALA A 30 20.06 18.92 3.51
C ALA A 30 21.43 18.91 2.83
N VAL A 31 21.52 19.41 1.58
CA VAL A 31 22.77 19.49 0.84
C VAL A 31 23.79 20.40 1.55
N ALA A 32 23.35 21.55 2.06
CA ALA A 32 24.23 22.47 2.79
C ALA A 32 24.75 21.86 4.11
N ALA A 33 23.91 21.09 4.80
CA ALA A 33 24.31 20.36 6.00
C ALA A 33 25.39 19.33 5.68
N ASP A 34 25.21 18.51 4.64
CA ASP A 34 26.17 17.51 4.21
C ASP A 34 27.51 18.13 3.80
N ILE A 35 27.49 19.26 3.06
CA ILE A 35 28.69 20.00 2.70
C ILE A 35 29.42 20.52 3.96
N ALA A 36 28.68 21.08 4.92
CA ALA A 36 29.25 21.56 6.16
C ALA A 36 29.90 20.44 6.97
N ASP A 37 29.31 19.25 7.02
CA ASP A 37 29.86 18.08 7.70
C ASP A 37 31.12 17.58 7.04
N VAL A 38 31.16 17.55 5.71
CA VAL A 38 32.42 17.21 4.95
C VAL A 38 33.54 18.20 5.24
N VAL A 39 33.24 19.52 5.23
CA VAL A 39 34.23 20.57 5.50
C VAL A 39 34.76 20.50 6.94
N ARG A 40 33.91 20.16 7.90
CA ARG A 40 34.30 19.99 9.31
C ARG A 40 35.11 18.72 9.58
N GLY A 41 35.26 17.86 8.57
CA GLY A 41 35.95 16.57 8.71
C GLY A 41 35.15 15.55 9.51
N GLY A 42 33.82 15.71 9.57
CA GLY A 42 32.89 14.80 10.22
C GLY A 42 32.80 13.50 9.47
N GLY A 43 33.71 12.58 9.75
CA GLY A 43 33.76 11.27 9.08
C GLY A 43 33.44 10.10 9.99
N MET A 44 32.36 10.17 10.77
CA MET A 44 31.86 8.96 11.41
C MET A 44 31.24 8.05 10.34
N ALA A 45 31.59 6.75 10.39
CA ALA A 45 30.95 5.77 9.54
C ALA A 45 29.41 5.85 9.78
N PRO A 46 28.57 5.89 8.73
CA PRO A 46 27.11 6.11 8.85
C PRO A 46 26.41 5.15 9.83
N PHE A 47 26.94 3.95 9.99
CA PHE A 47 26.41 2.94 10.92
C PHE A 47 27.32 2.71 12.12
N VAL A 48 28.16 3.67 12.48
CA VAL A 48 29.18 3.54 13.56
C VAL A 48 30.20 2.41 13.27
N THR A 49 30.02 1.68 12.20
CA THR A 49 30.82 0.53 11.77
C THR A 49 31.47 0.82 10.43
N PRO A 50 32.79 0.61 10.28
CA PRO A 50 33.46 0.77 8.99
C PRO A 50 32.84 -0.10 7.90
N ALA A 51 32.78 0.40 6.67
CA ALA A 51 32.17 -0.30 5.54
C ALA A 51 32.70 -1.73 5.33
N ALA A 52 34.00 -1.94 5.58
CA ALA A 52 34.66 -3.24 5.48
C ALA A 52 34.16 -4.28 6.51
N GLN A 53 33.49 -3.84 7.57
CA GLN A 53 32.95 -4.71 8.63
C GLN A 53 31.44 -4.91 8.48
N LEU A 54 30.79 -4.26 7.51
CA LEU A 54 29.37 -4.46 7.24
C LEU A 54 29.13 -5.87 6.67
N LYS A 55 28.13 -6.54 7.22
CA LYS A 55 27.70 -7.86 6.71
C LYS A 55 26.89 -7.69 5.45
N PRO A 56 26.93 -8.68 4.52
CA PRO A 56 26.05 -8.66 3.37
C PRO A 56 24.59 -8.51 3.78
N TYR A 57 23.86 -7.68 3.07
CA TYR A 57 22.44 -7.46 3.28
C TYR A 57 21.65 -8.77 3.10
N GLN A 58 20.88 -9.14 4.10
CA GLN A 58 19.89 -10.21 3.99
C GLN A 58 18.54 -9.58 3.76
N ARG A 59 17.94 -9.90 2.61
CA ARG A 59 16.61 -9.38 2.25
C ARG A 59 15.57 -9.88 3.24
N ALA A 60 14.86 -8.95 3.87
CA ALA A 60 13.73 -9.30 4.75
C ALA A 60 12.70 -10.13 3.99
N GLN A 61 12.21 -11.19 4.60
CA GLN A 61 11.14 -12.02 4.03
C GLN A 61 9.80 -11.31 4.28
N LEU A 62 9.38 -10.49 3.34
CA LEU A 62 8.10 -9.75 3.38
C LEU A 62 6.86 -10.67 3.53
N ARG A 63 7.00 -11.96 3.22
CA ARG A 63 5.92 -12.95 3.31
C ARG A 63 5.38 -13.17 4.73
N ARG A 64 6.07 -12.71 5.76
CA ARG A 64 5.67 -12.83 7.18
C ARG A 64 4.99 -11.60 7.75
N HIS A 65 4.86 -10.53 6.94
CA HIS A 65 4.16 -9.35 7.42
C HIS A 65 2.70 -9.69 7.73
N GLN A 66 2.29 -9.45 8.97
CA GLN A 66 0.91 -9.53 9.44
C GLN A 66 0.40 -8.11 9.62
N GLY A 67 -0.68 -7.78 8.96
CA GLY A 67 -1.29 -6.46 9.01
C GLY A 67 -2.58 -6.41 8.21
N ALA A 68 -3.24 -5.28 8.24
CA ALA A 68 -4.37 -5.01 7.35
C ALA A 68 -3.88 -4.54 5.97
N TYR A 69 -4.73 -4.67 4.97
CA TYR A 69 -4.41 -4.29 3.60
C TYR A 69 -5.52 -3.46 2.98
N TYR A 70 -5.13 -2.41 2.29
CA TYR A 70 -5.95 -1.68 1.35
C TYR A 70 -5.75 -2.26 -0.04
N LEU A 71 -6.82 -2.74 -0.65
CA LEU A 71 -6.82 -3.32 -1.99
C LEU A 71 -7.71 -2.46 -2.88
N ARG A 72 -7.18 -2.06 -4.05
CA ARG A 72 -7.99 -1.41 -5.08
C ARG A 72 -8.04 -2.28 -6.32
N LEU A 73 -9.25 -2.67 -6.69
CA LEU A 73 -9.55 -3.56 -7.81
C LEU A 73 -10.35 -2.78 -8.87
N SER A 74 -10.05 -3.04 -10.13
CA SER A 74 -10.85 -2.61 -11.26
C SER A 74 -11.73 -3.78 -11.69
N VAL A 75 -12.96 -3.86 -11.19
CA VAL A 75 -13.84 -5.02 -11.29
C VAL A 75 -14.84 -4.83 -12.42
N TYR A 76 -15.00 -5.85 -13.28
CA TYR A 76 -16.11 -5.84 -14.25
C TYR A 76 -17.44 -5.86 -13.51
N ASP A 77 -18.26 -4.83 -13.75
CA ASP A 77 -19.54 -4.66 -13.04
C ASP A 77 -20.60 -5.62 -13.59
N ARG A 78 -20.54 -6.85 -13.10
CA ARG A 78 -21.44 -7.95 -13.47
C ARG A 78 -22.06 -8.55 -12.22
N PRO A 79 -23.33 -9.03 -12.31
CA PRO A 79 -23.94 -9.79 -11.22
C PRO A 79 -23.03 -10.96 -10.80
N GLY A 80 -22.77 -11.07 -9.50
CA GLY A 80 -21.94 -12.13 -8.94
C GLY A 80 -20.43 -11.84 -8.86
N ALA A 81 -19.89 -10.79 -9.52
CA ALA A 81 -18.47 -10.47 -9.48
C ALA A 81 -17.96 -10.27 -8.04
N MET A 82 -18.67 -9.49 -7.22
CA MET A 82 -18.31 -9.28 -5.82
C MET A 82 -18.40 -10.56 -4.98
N ALA A 83 -19.37 -11.42 -5.27
CA ALA A 83 -19.50 -12.71 -4.58
C ALA A 83 -18.30 -13.64 -4.92
N ALA A 84 -17.85 -13.66 -6.17
CA ALA A 84 -16.66 -14.40 -6.57
C ALA A 84 -15.40 -13.88 -5.88
N ILE A 85 -15.20 -12.56 -5.84
CA ILE A 85 -14.08 -11.92 -5.14
C ILE A 85 -14.10 -12.27 -3.64
N ALA A 86 -15.25 -12.10 -2.98
CA ALA A 86 -15.39 -12.42 -1.57
C ALA A 86 -15.12 -13.92 -1.28
N LYS A 87 -15.53 -14.81 -2.17
CA LYS A 87 -15.24 -16.23 -2.08
C LYS A 87 -13.74 -16.51 -2.14
N ARG A 88 -13.01 -15.90 -3.08
CA ARG A 88 -11.55 -16.08 -3.17
C ARG A 88 -10.80 -15.54 -1.95
N MET A 89 -11.25 -14.43 -1.39
CA MET A 89 -10.73 -13.91 -0.12
C MET A 89 -10.98 -14.92 1.02
N ALA A 90 -12.19 -15.45 1.13
CA ALA A 90 -12.54 -16.41 2.17
C ALA A 90 -11.76 -17.74 2.05
N GLU A 91 -11.49 -18.23 0.85
CA GLU A 91 -10.68 -19.44 0.59
C GLU A 91 -9.25 -19.31 1.15
N GLN A 92 -8.74 -18.09 1.24
CA GLN A 92 -7.43 -17.77 1.84
C GLN A 92 -7.53 -17.28 3.30
N ASN A 93 -8.69 -17.44 3.94
CA ASN A 93 -8.97 -16.94 5.29
C ASN A 93 -8.75 -15.42 5.45
N VAL A 94 -8.94 -14.66 4.38
CA VAL A 94 -8.88 -13.20 4.41
C VAL A 94 -10.27 -12.66 4.74
N SER A 95 -10.40 -12.06 5.91
CA SER A 95 -11.62 -11.37 6.35
C SER A 95 -11.61 -9.92 5.87
N LEU A 96 -12.74 -9.45 5.36
CA LEU A 96 -12.91 -8.08 4.89
C LEU A 96 -13.56 -7.22 5.97
N GLU A 97 -12.95 -6.09 6.29
CA GLU A 97 -13.48 -5.09 7.21
C GLU A 97 -14.45 -4.16 6.50
N SER A 98 -14.08 -3.69 5.31
CA SER A 98 -14.95 -2.84 4.52
C SER A 98 -14.82 -3.10 3.02
N ILE A 99 -15.93 -2.82 2.32
CA ILE A 99 -16.03 -2.90 0.86
C ILE A 99 -16.67 -1.59 0.40
N VAL A 100 -15.98 -0.85 -0.47
CA VAL A 100 -16.50 0.38 -1.06
C VAL A 100 -16.43 0.27 -2.58
N GLN A 101 -17.59 0.19 -3.21
CA GLN A 101 -17.72 0.28 -4.66
C GLN A 101 -18.19 1.68 -5.04
N ARG A 102 -17.36 2.42 -5.78
CA ARG A 102 -17.70 3.74 -6.28
C ARG A 102 -17.71 3.72 -7.79
N ARG A 103 -18.82 4.12 -8.38
CA ARG A 103 -18.86 4.53 -9.78
C ARG A 103 -18.48 6.00 -9.85
N SER A 104 -17.58 6.32 -10.76
CA SER A 104 -17.28 7.72 -11.05
C SER A 104 -18.46 8.30 -11.83
N ASN A 105 -19.12 9.30 -11.28
CA ASN A 105 -20.02 10.13 -12.07
C ASN A 105 -19.16 11.11 -12.88
N PRO A 106 -19.15 11.06 -14.21
CA PRO A 106 -18.35 11.97 -15.03
C PRO A 106 -18.77 13.44 -14.84
N ASP A 107 -20.03 13.70 -14.47
CA ASP A 107 -20.58 15.05 -14.38
C ASP A 107 -20.34 15.70 -13.00
N VAL A 108 -20.12 14.90 -11.94
CA VAL A 108 -19.87 15.41 -10.57
C VAL A 108 -18.83 14.53 -9.86
N PRO A 109 -17.57 14.95 -9.82
CA PRO A 109 -16.53 14.21 -9.11
C PRO A 109 -16.89 13.99 -7.63
N GLY A 110 -16.91 12.73 -7.20
CA GLY A 110 -17.17 12.36 -5.81
C GLY A 110 -18.64 12.09 -5.44
N MET A 111 -19.58 12.29 -6.36
CA MET A 111 -20.99 11.96 -6.11
C MET A 111 -21.33 10.56 -6.66
N PRO A 112 -21.99 9.68 -5.88
CA PRO A 112 -22.41 8.37 -6.38
C PRO A 112 -23.52 8.53 -7.42
N THR A 113 -23.39 7.84 -8.55
CA THR A 113 -24.44 7.78 -9.56
C THR A 113 -25.43 6.67 -9.21
N VAL A 114 -26.70 6.99 -9.08
CA VAL A 114 -27.77 6.00 -8.97
C VAL A 114 -28.32 5.75 -10.38
N GLN A 115 -28.04 4.59 -10.94
CA GLN A 115 -28.58 4.16 -12.23
C GLN A 115 -29.54 2.97 -12.02
N PRO A 116 -30.62 2.88 -12.77
CA PRO A 116 -31.46 1.70 -12.76
C PRO A 116 -30.68 0.47 -13.24
N ALA A 117 -30.98 -0.70 -12.69
CA ALA A 117 -30.26 -1.94 -13.00
C ALA A 117 -30.25 -2.30 -14.50
N SER A 118 -31.24 -1.83 -15.25
CA SER A 118 -31.33 -2.00 -16.71
C SER A 118 -30.31 -1.19 -17.51
N GLU A 119 -29.71 -0.16 -16.92
CA GLU A 119 -28.70 0.72 -17.56
C GLU A 119 -27.28 0.42 -17.10
N ILE A 120 -27.10 -0.66 -16.34
CA ILE A 120 -25.76 -1.07 -15.91
C ILE A 120 -24.99 -1.53 -17.14
N ASP A 121 -24.01 -0.72 -17.54
CA ASP A 121 -23.04 -1.10 -18.55
C ASP A 121 -22.09 -2.16 -17.94
N THR A 122 -22.47 -3.43 -18.15
CA THR A 122 -21.73 -4.58 -17.61
C THR A 122 -20.32 -4.75 -18.22
N GLY A 123 -19.96 -3.92 -19.21
CA GLY A 123 -18.68 -3.93 -19.87
C GLY A 123 -17.63 -2.99 -19.26
N LYS A 124 -18.06 -1.97 -18.51
CA LYS A 124 -17.13 -1.00 -17.90
C LYS A 124 -16.70 -1.44 -16.50
N PRO A 125 -15.40 -1.40 -16.20
CA PRO A 125 -14.92 -1.73 -14.88
C PRO A 125 -15.29 -0.66 -13.86
N ALA A 126 -15.71 -1.09 -12.67
CA ALA A 126 -15.92 -0.25 -11.50
C ALA A 126 -14.74 -0.34 -10.54
N ASN A 127 -14.38 0.77 -9.91
CA ASN A 127 -13.37 0.78 -8.87
C ASN A 127 -13.97 0.24 -7.56
N VAL A 128 -13.38 -0.82 -7.05
CA VAL A 128 -13.73 -1.43 -5.77
C VAL A 128 -12.54 -1.31 -4.83
N VAL A 129 -12.79 -0.78 -3.66
CA VAL A 129 -11.83 -0.72 -2.57
C VAL A 129 -12.23 -1.72 -1.50
N LEU A 130 -11.29 -2.57 -1.12
CA LEU A 130 -11.45 -3.51 -0.01
C LEU A 130 -10.43 -3.15 1.08
N ILE A 131 -10.87 -3.17 2.33
CA ILE A 131 -9.99 -3.13 3.50
C ILE A 131 -10.13 -4.46 4.20
N THR A 132 -9.01 -5.08 4.53
CA THR A 132 -9.00 -6.38 5.22
C THR A 132 -8.77 -6.19 6.71
N HIS A 133 -9.23 -7.14 7.51
CA HIS A 133 -8.67 -7.34 8.84
C HIS A 133 -7.21 -7.82 8.76
N MET A 134 -6.56 -7.99 9.92
CA MET A 134 -5.20 -8.51 9.98
C MET A 134 -5.08 -9.86 9.29
N THR A 135 -4.14 -9.94 8.35
CA THR A 135 -3.82 -11.15 7.60
C THR A 135 -2.35 -11.13 7.18
N ASN A 136 -1.88 -12.18 6.52
CA ASN A 136 -0.52 -12.23 6.00
C ASN A 136 -0.49 -11.89 4.49
N GLU A 137 0.65 -11.40 4.03
CA GLU A 137 0.83 -10.99 2.63
C GLU A 137 0.66 -12.16 1.65
N GLN A 138 1.02 -13.37 2.06
CA GLN A 138 0.89 -14.55 1.19
C GLN A 138 -0.58 -14.83 0.88
N ALA A 139 -1.46 -14.80 1.89
CA ALA A 139 -2.90 -14.99 1.70
C ALA A 139 -3.50 -13.95 0.74
N ILE A 140 -3.09 -12.68 0.88
CA ILE A 140 -3.51 -11.61 -0.06
C ILE A 140 -3.06 -11.91 -1.48
N ARG A 141 -1.79 -12.32 -1.69
CA ARG A 141 -1.26 -12.64 -3.02
C ARG A 141 -1.97 -13.81 -3.67
N GLU A 142 -2.22 -14.88 -2.90
CA GLU A 142 -2.92 -16.06 -3.38
C GLU A 142 -4.38 -15.76 -3.74
N ALA A 143 -5.08 -14.99 -2.90
CA ALA A 143 -6.43 -14.55 -3.19
C ALA A 143 -6.49 -13.69 -4.46
N LEU A 144 -5.60 -12.71 -4.61
CA LEU A 144 -5.57 -11.85 -5.78
C LEU A 144 -5.23 -12.61 -7.06
N ALA A 145 -4.29 -13.55 -7.01
CA ALA A 145 -3.97 -14.40 -8.16
C ALA A 145 -5.17 -15.25 -8.61
N ALA A 146 -5.96 -15.77 -7.66
CA ALA A 146 -7.18 -16.49 -7.97
C ALA A 146 -8.27 -15.58 -8.58
N ILE A 147 -8.42 -14.35 -8.08
CA ILE A 147 -9.35 -13.34 -8.61
C ILE A 147 -8.97 -12.96 -10.06
N GLU A 148 -7.67 -12.78 -10.34
CA GLU A 148 -7.17 -12.54 -11.69
C GLU A 148 -7.48 -13.70 -12.63
N ALA A 149 -7.22 -14.95 -12.19
CA ALA A 149 -7.49 -16.14 -12.95
C ALA A 149 -8.99 -16.33 -13.27
N ASP A 150 -9.88 -15.88 -12.39
CA ASP A 150 -11.33 -15.90 -12.61
C ASP A 150 -11.80 -14.86 -13.65
N GLY A 151 -10.93 -13.94 -14.10
CA GLY A 151 -11.27 -12.91 -15.07
C GLY A 151 -12.28 -11.88 -14.55
N GLN A 152 -12.31 -11.63 -13.23
CA GLN A 152 -13.24 -10.68 -12.62
C GLN A 152 -12.74 -9.24 -12.65
N ILE A 153 -11.45 -9.04 -12.88
CA ILE A 153 -10.81 -7.72 -12.86
C ILE A 153 -10.21 -7.35 -14.21
N ALA A 154 -10.26 -6.06 -14.53
CA ALA A 154 -9.81 -5.51 -15.81
C ALA A 154 -8.36 -5.01 -15.80
N ALA A 155 -7.78 -4.85 -14.61
CA ALA A 155 -6.42 -4.34 -14.45
C ALA A 155 -5.77 -4.97 -13.21
N GLN A 156 -4.44 -4.91 -13.16
CA GLN A 156 -3.66 -5.41 -12.03
C GLN A 156 -4.08 -4.74 -10.72
N PRO A 157 -4.33 -5.53 -9.66
CA PRO A 157 -4.69 -5.02 -8.34
C PRO A 157 -3.63 -4.10 -7.75
N GLN A 158 -4.06 -3.07 -7.04
CA GLN A 158 -3.18 -2.27 -6.20
C GLN A 158 -3.33 -2.69 -4.75
N VAL A 159 -2.18 -2.95 -4.11
CA VAL A 159 -2.09 -3.44 -2.75
C VAL A 159 -1.24 -2.46 -1.94
N ILE A 160 -1.80 -1.97 -0.84
CA ILE A 160 -1.10 -1.10 0.11
C ILE A 160 -1.26 -1.71 1.50
N ARG A 161 -0.18 -1.81 2.24
CA ARG A 161 -0.23 -2.22 3.64
C ARG A 161 -0.77 -1.10 4.51
N ILE A 162 -1.53 -1.46 5.52
CA ILE A 162 -1.99 -0.56 6.57
C ILE A 162 -1.17 -0.90 7.81
N GLU A 163 -0.32 0.02 8.21
CA GLU A 163 0.45 -0.08 9.44
C GLU A 163 -0.34 0.57 10.57
N GLN A 164 -0.35 -0.06 11.75
CA GLN A 164 -0.84 0.53 12.98
C GLN A 164 0.38 1.13 13.69
N LEU A 165 0.35 2.43 13.89
CA LEU A 165 1.35 3.19 14.63
C LEU A 165 0.93 3.26 16.09
#